data_e7f649af6126f1cd85567a40bb6bedfa
#
_entry.id   e7f649af6126f1cd85567a40bb6bedfa
#
_cell.length_a   1.000
_cell.length_b   1.000
_cell.length_c   1.000
_cell.angle_alpha   90.00
_cell.angle_beta   90.00
_cell.angle_gamma   90.00
#
_symmetry.space_group_name_H-M   'P 1'
#
loop_
_entity.id
_entity.type
_entity.pdbx_description
1 polymer ?
#
loop_
_entity_poly.entity_id
_entity_poly.type
_entity_poly.pdbx_seq_one_letter_code
_entity_poly.pdbx_strand_id
1 'polypeptide(L)'
;MRLSNGDVLLRWPLAQHIITAGWLYNDGSLHRALDFRAAVGTPVYAAEGGTVETAYHWNGKRTQGDINSYGNMVKLRHADYRGGRLETLYAHLSKLCVAQGETVYEGQLIGYSGDTGNCYGAHPHFEVRWKGQRTNPLNWLDADFETASSAVKLGSYSSVQHAKEVEYMNYAIDVSKHQGKFDWQAAYDKGIRHAMLRAGYGRYSSQKDPQFERNAADCTRLGIQYGVYWYSYASTPAEARQI
;
A
#
# COMPACT_ATOMS: atom_id res chain seq x y z
N MET A 1 7.36 2.74 -1.21
CA MET A 1 7.80 4.14 -1.32
C MET A 1 9.28 4.23 -1.61
N ARG A 2 9.72 5.24 -2.41
CA ARG A 2 11.13 5.51 -2.68
C ARG A 2 11.60 6.69 -1.86
N LEU A 3 12.63 6.47 -1.07
CA LEU A 3 13.21 7.46 -0.17
C LEU A 3 14.13 8.43 -0.95
N SER A 4 14.39 9.60 -0.38
CA SER A 4 15.25 10.63 -1.00
C SER A 4 16.70 10.18 -1.23
N ASN A 5 17.19 9.21 -0.44
CA ASN A 5 18.50 8.57 -0.62
C ASN A 5 18.51 7.46 -1.69
N GLY A 6 17.38 7.25 -2.38
CA GLY A 6 17.20 6.21 -3.40
C GLY A 6 16.88 4.82 -2.86
N ASP A 7 16.75 4.64 -1.55
CA ASP A 7 16.30 3.38 -0.98
C ASP A 7 14.81 3.17 -1.17
N VAL A 8 14.38 1.91 -1.10
CA VAL A 8 12.99 1.51 -1.17
C VAL A 8 12.54 1.04 0.20
N LEU A 9 11.49 1.70 0.70
CA LEU A 9 10.73 1.22 1.82
C LEU A 9 9.38 0.72 1.29
N LEU A 10 9.12 -0.57 1.44
CA LEU A 10 7.87 -1.19 1.10
C LEU A 10 6.84 -0.96 2.23
N ARG A 11 5.60 -0.75 1.85
CA ARG A 11 4.49 -0.73 2.79
C ARG A 11 4.17 -2.15 3.27
N TRP A 12 3.78 -2.30 4.54
CA TRP A 12 3.22 -3.54 5.04
C TRP A 12 1.96 -3.92 4.24
N PRO A 13 1.85 -5.19 3.81
CA PRO A 13 0.71 -5.62 2.99
C PRO A 13 -0.60 -5.76 3.77
N LEU A 14 -0.55 -5.66 5.09
CA LEU A 14 -1.69 -5.76 6.01
C LEU A 14 -1.70 -4.57 6.97
N ALA A 15 -2.87 -4.28 7.55
CA ALA A 15 -3.00 -3.24 8.57
C ALA A 15 -2.46 -3.69 9.95
N GLN A 16 -2.42 -5.01 10.20
CA GLN A 16 -1.81 -5.57 11.41
C GLN A 16 -0.52 -6.31 11.02
N HIS A 17 0.58 -5.94 11.62
CA HIS A 17 1.91 -6.43 11.28
C HIS A 17 2.35 -7.54 12.26
N ILE A 18 1.55 -8.62 12.37
CA ILE A 18 1.85 -9.75 13.26
C ILE A 18 2.40 -10.91 12.44
N ILE A 19 3.69 -11.19 12.58
CA ILE A 19 4.39 -12.26 11.86
C ILE A 19 4.16 -13.60 12.57
N THR A 20 3.68 -14.60 11.85
CA THR A 20 3.47 -15.97 12.33
C THR A 20 4.60 -16.92 11.90
N ALA A 21 5.18 -16.71 10.71
CA ALA A 21 6.41 -17.37 10.27
C ALA A 21 7.35 -16.33 9.62
N GLY A 22 8.62 -16.37 10.00
CA GLY A 22 9.64 -15.47 9.52
C GLY A 22 10.41 -16.03 8.31
N TRP A 23 11.59 -15.45 8.01
CA TRP A 23 12.48 -15.88 6.94
C TRP A 23 12.88 -17.36 7.03
N LEU A 24 12.88 -17.90 8.25
CA LEU A 24 13.11 -19.30 8.55
C LEU A 24 11.86 -19.88 9.22
N TYR A 25 11.56 -21.16 8.97
CA TYR A 25 10.60 -21.91 9.76
C TYR A 25 11.16 -22.20 11.17
N ASN A 26 10.31 -22.67 12.08
CA ASN A 26 10.70 -22.94 13.46
C ASN A 26 11.78 -24.06 13.58
N ASP A 27 11.84 -24.98 12.63
CA ASP A 27 12.88 -26.00 12.53
C ASP A 27 14.21 -25.47 11.98
N GLY A 28 14.26 -24.22 11.54
CA GLY A 28 15.43 -23.56 10.96
C GLY A 28 15.56 -23.71 9.45
N SER A 29 14.69 -24.46 8.80
CA SER A 29 14.66 -24.52 7.34
C SER A 29 14.23 -23.19 6.71
N LEU A 30 14.61 -22.98 5.43
CA LEU A 30 14.35 -21.73 4.74
C LEU A 30 12.88 -21.62 4.31
N HIS A 31 12.15 -20.67 4.87
CA HIS A 31 10.82 -20.24 4.41
C HIS A 31 10.93 -19.28 3.23
N ARG A 32 11.84 -18.31 3.32
CA ARG A 32 12.12 -17.28 2.30
C ARG A 32 10.96 -16.32 2.04
N ALA A 33 10.17 -16.05 3.06
CA ALA A 33 9.00 -15.20 3.05
C ALA A 33 8.66 -14.71 4.46
N LEU A 34 7.57 -13.98 4.58
CA LEU A 34 6.88 -13.74 5.85
C LEU A 34 5.45 -14.25 5.73
N ASP A 35 4.97 -14.95 6.75
CA ASP A 35 3.55 -15.23 6.92
C ASP A 35 2.98 -14.36 8.04
N PHE A 36 1.76 -13.89 7.84
CA PHE A 36 1.11 -12.97 8.77
C PHE A 36 -0.14 -13.58 9.39
N ARG A 37 -0.43 -13.17 10.62
CA ARG A 37 -1.72 -13.48 11.25
C ARG A 37 -2.82 -12.67 10.56
N ALA A 38 -3.75 -13.35 9.91
CA ALA A 38 -4.94 -12.74 9.35
C ALA A 38 -6.07 -13.78 9.23
N ALA A 39 -7.30 -13.36 9.53
CA ALA A 39 -8.48 -14.16 9.22
C ALA A 39 -8.73 -14.19 7.71
N VAL A 40 -9.44 -15.21 7.21
CA VAL A 40 -9.94 -15.22 5.83
C VAL A 40 -10.74 -13.93 5.57
N GLY A 41 -10.49 -13.28 4.44
CA GLY A 41 -11.17 -12.04 4.07
C GLY A 41 -10.55 -10.76 4.60
N THR A 42 -9.39 -10.81 5.29
CA THR A 42 -8.64 -9.61 5.66
C THR A 42 -8.09 -8.94 4.39
N PRO A 43 -8.26 -7.61 4.20
CA PRO A 43 -7.74 -6.90 3.04
C PRO A 43 -6.21 -7.00 2.94
N VAL A 44 -5.72 -7.24 1.71
CA VAL A 44 -4.28 -7.29 1.37
C VAL A 44 -3.98 -6.20 0.35
N TYR A 45 -2.95 -5.41 0.62
CA TYR A 45 -2.62 -4.20 -0.12
C TYR A 45 -1.27 -4.33 -0.83
N ALA A 46 -1.13 -3.62 -1.95
CA ALA A 46 0.14 -3.52 -2.68
C ALA A 46 1.21 -2.81 -1.84
N ALA A 47 2.36 -3.44 -1.64
CA ALA A 47 3.46 -2.91 -0.84
C ALA A 47 4.21 -1.76 -1.53
N GLU A 48 4.13 -1.66 -2.85
CA GLU A 48 4.59 -0.53 -3.69
C GLU A 48 3.77 -0.51 -4.98
N GLY A 49 3.73 0.64 -5.66
CA GLY A 49 3.13 0.77 -6.98
C GLY A 49 3.87 -0.04 -8.05
N GLY A 50 3.15 -0.50 -9.06
CA GLY A 50 3.73 -1.31 -10.12
C GLY A 50 2.71 -1.92 -11.06
N THR A 51 3.12 -2.94 -11.78
CA THR A 51 2.26 -3.71 -12.70
C THR A 51 2.01 -5.11 -12.14
N VAL A 52 0.78 -5.57 -12.23
CA VAL A 52 0.41 -6.96 -11.91
C VAL A 52 1.03 -7.88 -12.97
N GLU A 53 2.14 -8.50 -12.63
CA GLU A 53 2.81 -9.44 -13.54
C GLU A 53 2.10 -10.77 -13.60
N THR A 54 1.54 -11.21 -12.47
CA THR A 54 0.76 -12.46 -12.39
C THR A 54 -0.44 -12.25 -11.46
N ALA A 55 -1.61 -12.61 -11.94
CA ALA A 55 -2.82 -12.82 -11.14
C ALA A 55 -3.25 -14.27 -11.35
N TYR A 56 -2.85 -15.16 -10.45
CA TYR A 56 -3.07 -16.59 -10.61
C TYR A 56 -4.27 -17.05 -9.79
N HIS A 57 -5.24 -17.68 -10.45
CA HIS A 57 -6.39 -18.30 -9.82
C HIS A 57 -6.11 -19.77 -9.54
N TRP A 58 -6.18 -20.17 -8.29
CA TRP A 58 -5.95 -21.51 -7.83
C TRP A 58 -6.96 -22.51 -8.45
N ASN A 59 -6.45 -23.66 -8.88
CA ASN A 59 -7.27 -24.71 -9.52
C ASN A 59 -7.95 -25.66 -8.54
N GLY A 60 -7.89 -25.38 -7.23
CA GLY A 60 -8.49 -26.22 -6.18
C GLY A 60 -7.65 -27.41 -5.72
N LYS A 61 -6.48 -27.64 -6.33
CA LYS A 61 -5.61 -28.79 -5.97
C LYS A 61 -4.42 -28.32 -5.13
N ARG A 62 -4.22 -28.93 -3.96
CA ARG A 62 -3.04 -28.71 -3.13
C ARG A 62 -1.85 -29.45 -3.72
N THR A 63 -0.78 -28.75 -4.03
CA THR A 63 0.46 -29.27 -4.57
C THR A 63 1.65 -28.70 -3.81
N GLN A 64 2.83 -29.27 -4.01
CA GLN A 64 4.07 -28.74 -3.45
C GLN A 64 5.04 -28.37 -4.57
N GLY A 65 5.73 -27.24 -4.42
CA GLY A 65 6.83 -26.84 -5.28
C GLY A 65 6.46 -26.26 -6.63
N ASP A 66 5.17 -26.07 -6.92
CA ASP A 66 4.67 -25.44 -8.13
C ASP A 66 3.81 -24.20 -7.85
N ILE A 67 3.29 -23.57 -8.89
CA ILE A 67 2.47 -22.35 -8.76
C ILE A 67 1.19 -22.59 -7.95
N ASN A 68 0.61 -23.80 -7.99
CA ASN A 68 -0.57 -24.13 -7.21
C ASN A 68 -0.31 -24.13 -5.71
N SER A 69 0.94 -24.34 -5.28
CA SER A 69 1.29 -24.30 -3.86
C SER A 69 1.02 -22.92 -3.24
N TYR A 70 1.09 -21.85 -4.03
CA TYR A 70 0.74 -20.49 -3.59
C TYR A 70 -0.78 -20.24 -3.49
N GLY A 71 -1.60 -21.11 -4.05
CA GLY A 71 -3.04 -20.88 -4.12
C GLY A 71 -3.37 -19.70 -5.05
N ASN A 72 -4.41 -18.95 -4.73
CA ASN A 72 -4.63 -17.66 -5.40
C ASN A 72 -3.50 -16.70 -5.04
N MET A 73 -2.86 -16.11 -6.05
CA MET A 73 -1.70 -15.26 -5.81
C MET A 73 -1.67 -14.05 -6.75
N VAL A 74 -1.14 -12.96 -6.24
CA VAL A 74 -0.75 -11.77 -7.01
C VAL A 74 0.76 -11.62 -6.94
N LYS A 75 1.40 -11.38 -8.08
CA LYS A 75 2.79 -10.94 -8.13
C LYS A 75 2.85 -9.59 -8.83
N LEU A 76 3.47 -8.62 -8.16
CA LEU A 76 3.67 -7.28 -8.68
C LEU A 76 5.12 -7.11 -9.13
N ARG A 77 5.29 -6.47 -10.26
CA ARG A 77 6.56 -5.91 -10.70
C ARG A 77 6.57 -4.41 -10.43
N HIS A 78 7.55 -3.98 -9.65
CA HIS A 78 7.79 -2.57 -9.33
C HIS A 78 8.81 -1.94 -10.27
N ALA A 79 9.04 -0.64 -10.14
CA ALA A 79 10.15 0.03 -10.79
C ALA A 79 11.48 -0.57 -10.31
N ASP A 80 12.48 -0.65 -11.20
CA ASP A 80 13.76 -1.25 -10.88
C ASP A 80 14.45 -0.51 -9.72
N TYR A 81 15.14 -1.26 -8.88
CA TYR A 81 15.89 -0.75 -7.75
C TYR A 81 17.37 -1.14 -7.89
N ARG A 82 18.27 -0.14 -7.85
CA ARG A 82 19.74 -0.32 -7.99
C ARG A 82 20.09 -1.24 -9.15
N GLY A 83 19.51 -0.98 -10.32
CA GLY A 83 19.74 -1.75 -11.54
C GLY A 83 19.23 -3.18 -11.50
N GLY A 84 18.31 -3.51 -10.60
CA GLY A 84 17.71 -4.82 -10.47
C GLY A 84 16.20 -4.77 -10.37
N ARG A 85 15.56 -5.77 -10.96
CA ARG A 85 14.14 -5.99 -10.91
C ARG A 85 13.69 -6.22 -9.47
N LEU A 86 12.72 -5.44 -9.01
CA LEU A 86 12.07 -5.57 -7.71
C LEU A 86 10.65 -6.10 -7.89
N GLU A 87 10.29 -7.11 -7.12
CA GLU A 87 8.98 -7.76 -7.19
C GLU A 87 8.49 -8.09 -5.78
N THR A 88 7.17 -8.07 -5.60
CA THR A 88 6.50 -8.62 -4.42
C THR A 88 5.50 -9.69 -4.82
N LEU A 89 5.29 -10.69 -3.98
CA LEU A 89 4.34 -11.77 -4.19
C LEU A 89 3.48 -11.94 -2.94
N TYR A 90 2.17 -12.10 -3.18
CA TYR A 90 1.13 -12.24 -2.16
C TYR A 90 0.36 -13.52 -2.45
N ALA A 91 0.40 -14.48 -1.55
CA ALA A 91 -0.18 -15.80 -1.78
C ALA A 91 -1.24 -16.20 -0.74
N HIS A 92 -1.84 -17.36 -0.94
CA HIS A 92 -2.90 -17.94 -0.15
C HIS A 92 -4.16 -17.07 -0.06
N LEU A 93 -4.41 -16.25 -1.09
CA LEU A 93 -5.53 -15.33 -1.13
C LEU A 93 -6.87 -16.08 -1.30
N SER A 94 -7.93 -15.57 -0.67
CA SER A 94 -9.30 -16.06 -0.91
C SER A 94 -9.89 -15.45 -2.18
N LYS A 95 -9.51 -14.22 -2.50
CA LYS A 95 -10.01 -13.46 -3.65
C LYS A 95 -8.94 -12.52 -4.18
N LEU A 96 -8.83 -12.41 -5.51
CA LEU A 96 -8.06 -11.39 -6.20
C LEU A 96 -8.95 -10.20 -6.52
N CYS A 97 -8.40 -8.98 -6.41
CA CYS A 97 -9.08 -7.72 -6.72
C CYS A 97 -8.45 -7.00 -7.91
N VAL A 98 -7.44 -7.61 -8.53
CA VAL A 98 -6.69 -7.07 -9.67
C VAL A 98 -6.49 -8.14 -10.72
N ALA A 99 -6.26 -7.71 -11.97
CA ALA A 99 -6.00 -8.57 -13.12
C ALA A 99 -4.55 -8.43 -13.61
N GLN A 100 -4.04 -9.47 -14.27
CA GLN A 100 -2.71 -9.41 -14.90
C GLN A 100 -2.64 -8.28 -15.93
N GLY A 101 -1.55 -7.52 -15.91
CA GLY A 101 -1.33 -6.34 -16.73
C GLY A 101 -1.85 -5.04 -16.13
N GLU A 102 -2.65 -5.09 -15.07
CA GLU A 102 -3.16 -3.90 -14.39
C GLU A 102 -2.03 -3.14 -13.69
N THR A 103 -2.10 -1.80 -13.73
CA THR A 103 -1.22 -0.94 -12.94
C THR A 103 -1.88 -0.67 -11.58
N VAL A 104 -1.12 -0.88 -10.52
CA VAL A 104 -1.57 -0.65 -9.13
C VAL A 104 -0.72 0.41 -8.46
N TYR A 105 -1.32 1.11 -7.49
CA TYR A 105 -0.64 2.07 -6.64
C TYR A 105 -0.23 1.42 -5.31
N GLU A 106 0.77 1.99 -4.65
CA GLU A 106 1.12 1.62 -3.27
C GLU A 106 -0.11 1.76 -2.36
N GLY A 107 -0.41 0.73 -1.58
CA GLY A 107 -1.58 0.71 -0.71
C GLY A 107 -2.91 0.43 -1.42
N GLN A 108 -2.92 0.14 -2.72
CA GLN A 108 -4.12 -0.32 -3.40
C GLN A 108 -4.52 -1.72 -2.93
N LEU A 109 -5.83 -1.94 -2.72
CA LEU A 109 -6.38 -3.27 -2.42
C LEU A 109 -6.15 -4.20 -3.62
N ILE A 110 -5.42 -5.30 -3.41
CA ILE A 110 -5.10 -6.28 -4.46
C ILE A 110 -5.78 -7.63 -4.25
N GLY A 111 -6.29 -7.90 -3.05
CA GLY A 111 -6.96 -9.14 -2.72
C GLY A 111 -7.35 -9.24 -1.27
N TYR A 112 -7.80 -10.41 -0.88
CA TYR A 112 -8.17 -10.73 0.50
C TYR A 112 -7.43 -11.99 0.94
N SER A 113 -6.99 -12.04 2.19
CA SER A 113 -6.36 -13.22 2.79
C SER A 113 -7.26 -14.44 2.75
N GLY A 114 -6.66 -15.61 2.68
CA GLY A 114 -7.36 -16.88 2.61
C GLY A 114 -6.52 -18.04 3.11
N ASP A 115 -6.87 -19.23 2.62
CA ASP A 115 -6.24 -20.50 2.95
C ASP A 115 -6.08 -21.40 1.70
N THR A 116 -6.03 -20.79 0.52
CA THR A 116 -5.89 -21.49 -0.76
C THR A 116 -4.46 -21.99 -0.99
N GLY A 117 -4.32 -23.01 -1.86
CA GLY A 117 -3.00 -23.61 -2.12
C GLY A 117 -2.53 -24.55 -1.01
N ASN A 118 -1.21 -24.66 -0.85
CA ASN A 118 -0.60 -25.48 0.21
C ASN A 118 -0.54 -24.73 1.54
N CYS A 119 -1.68 -24.39 2.07
CA CYS A 119 -1.88 -23.56 3.26
C CYS A 119 -2.64 -24.35 4.32
N TYR A 120 -2.11 -24.42 5.55
CA TYR A 120 -2.70 -25.13 6.68
C TYR A 120 -3.15 -24.14 7.76
N GLY A 121 -4.18 -23.38 7.45
CA GLY A 121 -4.72 -22.31 8.28
C GLY A 121 -4.57 -20.96 7.59
N ALA A 122 -5.54 -20.07 7.79
CA ALA A 122 -5.59 -18.79 7.11
C ALA A 122 -4.38 -17.91 7.46
N HIS A 123 -3.60 -17.55 6.47
CA HIS A 123 -2.51 -16.58 6.56
C HIS A 123 -2.15 -16.06 5.17
N PRO A 124 -1.84 -14.78 4.99
CA PRO A 124 -1.17 -14.28 3.80
C PRO A 124 0.33 -14.61 3.86
N HIS A 125 0.84 -15.08 2.73
CA HIS A 125 2.27 -15.32 2.51
C HIS A 125 2.83 -14.20 1.65
N PHE A 126 3.94 -13.58 2.08
CA PHE A 126 4.54 -12.40 1.43
C PHE A 126 6.02 -12.61 1.11
N GLU A 127 6.37 -12.45 -0.16
CA GLU A 127 7.75 -12.50 -0.63
C GLU A 127 8.19 -11.15 -1.19
N VAL A 128 9.46 -10.83 -1.02
CA VAL A 128 10.17 -9.79 -1.76
C VAL A 128 11.27 -10.44 -2.60
N ARG A 129 11.31 -10.10 -3.87
CA ARG A 129 12.32 -10.60 -4.81
C ARG A 129 13.08 -9.44 -5.43
N TRP A 130 14.38 -9.51 -5.40
CA TRP A 130 15.27 -8.56 -6.03
C TRP A 130 16.32 -9.28 -6.87
N LYS A 131 16.52 -8.81 -8.12
CA LYS A 131 17.41 -9.47 -9.10
C LYS A 131 17.09 -10.96 -9.26
N GLY A 132 15.81 -11.32 -9.25
CA GLY A 132 15.33 -12.70 -9.40
C GLY A 132 15.50 -13.60 -8.16
N GLN A 133 16.08 -13.09 -7.09
CA GLN A 133 16.29 -13.85 -5.84
C GLN A 133 15.29 -13.40 -4.77
N ARG A 134 14.77 -14.35 -3.99
CA ARG A 134 14.02 -14.03 -2.77
C ARG A 134 14.96 -13.41 -1.75
N THR A 135 14.56 -12.33 -1.15
CA THR A 135 15.27 -11.62 -0.09
C THR A 135 14.40 -11.56 1.15
N ASN A 136 15.01 -11.49 2.33
CA ASN A 136 14.21 -11.34 3.56
C ASN A 136 13.37 -10.06 3.49
N PRO A 137 12.03 -10.17 3.53
CA PRO A 137 11.16 -8.99 3.39
C PRO A 137 11.43 -7.92 4.45
N LEU A 138 11.93 -8.27 5.63
CA LEU A 138 12.30 -7.32 6.68
C LEU A 138 13.46 -6.39 6.29
N ASN A 139 14.20 -6.69 5.23
CA ASN A 139 15.17 -5.74 4.66
C ASN A 139 14.51 -4.57 3.90
N TRP A 140 13.21 -4.63 3.66
CA TRP A 140 12.46 -3.70 2.83
C TRP A 140 11.32 -3.02 3.56
N LEU A 141 10.96 -3.52 4.74
CA LEU A 141 9.88 -3.03 5.61
C LEU A 141 10.47 -2.25 6.77
N ASP A 142 9.68 -1.35 7.37
CA ASP A 142 10.07 -0.72 8.64
C ASP A 142 10.04 -1.73 9.80
N ALA A 143 10.48 -1.30 10.96
CA ALA A 143 10.55 -2.15 12.16
C ALA A 143 9.25 -2.17 12.99
N ASP A 144 8.15 -1.69 12.45
CA ASP A 144 6.85 -1.66 13.12
C ASP A 144 6.11 -2.99 12.94
N PHE A 145 6.52 -4.00 13.70
CA PHE A 145 5.88 -5.32 13.69
C PHE A 145 5.99 -6.05 15.03
N GLU A 146 5.13 -7.04 15.19
CA GLU A 146 5.15 -8.00 16.29
C GLU A 146 5.34 -9.42 15.76
N THR A 147 5.84 -10.32 16.59
CA THR A 147 5.85 -11.75 16.32
C THR A 147 4.76 -12.46 17.12
N ALA A 148 4.09 -13.42 16.50
CA ALA A 148 3.01 -14.18 17.14
C ALA A 148 3.48 -15.01 18.35
N SER A 149 4.78 -15.35 18.38
CA SER A 149 5.44 -16.02 19.51
C SER A 149 6.96 -15.85 19.41
N SER A 150 7.66 -16.14 20.52
CA SER A 150 9.13 -16.14 20.56
C SER A 150 9.79 -17.24 19.68
N ALA A 151 9.01 -18.20 19.19
CA ALA A 151 9.49 -19.26 18.30
C ALA A 151 9.67 -18.78 16.85
N VAL A 152 9.09 -17.64 16.46
CA VAL A 152 9.19 -17.07 15.10
C VAL A 152 10.64 -16.71 14.79
N LYS A 153 11.22 -17.32 13.75
CA LYS A 153 12.61 -17.09 13.33
C LYS A 153 12.68 -16.13 12.17
N LEU A 154 13.06 -14.90 12.44
CA LEU A 154 13.11 -13.82 11.46
C LEU A 154 14.30 -13.91 10.50
N GLY A 155 15.33 -14.69 10.83
CA GLY A 155 16.60 -14.73 10.11
C GLY A 155 17.39 -13.41 10.27
N SER A 156 18.53 -13.33 9.63
CA SER A 156 19.28 -12.07 9.59
C SER A 156 18.61 -11.08 8.66
N TYR A 157 18.38 -9.87 9.13
CA TYR A 157 17.84 -8.76 8.37
C TYR A 157 18.42 -7.43 8.86
N SER A 158 18.41 -6.45 7.98
CA SER A 158 18.67 -5.05 8.32
C SER A 158 17.42 -4.29 7.91
N SER A 159 16.53 -4.08 8.86
CA SER A 159 15.33 -3.28 8.58
C SER A 159 15.74 -1.92 8.03
N VAL A 160 14.97 -1.39 7.10
CA VAL A 160 15.14 -0.01 6.67
C VAL A 160 14.93 0.86 7.91
N GLN A 161 16.03 1.30 8.52
CA GLN A 161 15.92 2.25 9.61
C GLN A 161 15.40 3.55 8.99
N HIS A 162 14.16 3.86 9.28
CA HIS A 162 13.76 5.25 9.26
C HIS A 162 14.69 5.99 10.23
N ALA A 163 15.47 6.90 9.70
CA ALA A 163 15.82 8.04 10.52
C ALA A 163 14.47 8.49 11.12
N LYS A 164 14.37 8.57 12.42
CA LYS A 164 13.16 8.88 13.21
C LYS A 164 12.49 10.24 12.86
N GLU A 165 12.62 10.72 11.63
CA GLU A 165 12.23 12.05 11.17
C GLU A 165 11.27 12.05 9.96
N VAL A 166 10.71 10.90 9.60
CA VAL A 166 9.50 10.94 8.79
C VAL A 166 8.44 10.13 9.53
N GLU A 167 7.96 10.68 10.61
CA GLU A 167 6.63 10.40 11.06
C GLU A 167 5.71 10.65 9.86
N TYR A 168 5.27 9.56 9.19
CA TYR A 168 4.18 9.66 8.22
C TYR A 168 2.94 10.04 8.99
N MET A 169 2.92 11.26 9.42
CA MET A 169 1.68 11.88 9.75
C MET A 169 0.93 11.95 8.42
N ASN A 170 -0.12 11.14 8.29
CA ASN A 170 -1.14 11.29 7.26
C ASN A 170 -1.81 12.66 7.48
N TYR A 171 -1.04 13.72 7.37
CA TYR A 171 -1.57 15.06 7.40
C TYR A 171 -2.38 15.27 6.13
N ALA A 172 -3.67 15.27 6.30
CA ALA A 172 -4.54 15.92 5.35
C ALA A 172 -4.52 17.42 5.70
N ILE A 173 -4.21 18.24 4.71
CA ILE A 173 -4.32 19.70 4.86
C ILE A 173 -5.61 20.18 4.19
N ASP A 174 -6.26 21.14 4.83
CA ASP A 174 -7.40 21.85 4.24
C ASP A 174 -6.89 23.15 3.57
N VAL A 175 -7.16 23.28 2.27
CA VAL A 175 -6.67 24.43 1.50
C VAL A 175 -7.82 25.10 0.75
N SER A 176 -7.87 26.41 0.86
CA SER A 176 -8.85 27.29 0.22
C SER A 176 -8.19 28.59 -0.21
N LYS A 177 -9.00 29.53 -0.73
CA LYS A 177 -8.51 30.88 -1.07
C LYS A 177 -7.83 31.62 0.09
N HIS A 178 -8.09 31.24 1.34
CA HIS A 178 -7.53 31.91 2.51
C HIS A 178 -6.03 31.70 2.68
N GLN A 179 -5.50 30.59 2.14
CA GLN A 179 -4.05 30.32 2.08
C GLN A 179 -3.37 31.02 0.88
N GLY A 180 -4.14 31.73 0.04
CA GLY A 180 -3.63 32.41 -1.14
C GLY A 180 -3.01 31.45 -2.16
N LYS A 181 -1.85 31.82 -2.68
CA LYS A 181 -1.08 31.00 -3.61
C LYS A 181 -0.28 29.96 -2.81
N PHE A 182 -0.89 28.82 -2.50
CA PHE A 182 -0.27 27.76 -1.71
C PHE A 182 0.88 27.08 -2.47
N ASP A 183 1.98 26.81 -1.77
CA ASP A 183 3.15 26.10 -2.32
C ASP A 183 3.00 24.59 -2.15
N TRP A 184 2.38 23.96 -3.13
CA TRP A 184 2.16 22.52 -3.13
C TRP A 184 3.44 21.71 -3.27
N GLN A 185 4.49 22.23 -3.92
CA GLN A 185 5.76 21.53 -4.01
C GLN A 185 6.42 21.46 -2.64
N ALA A 186 6.51 22.58 -1.93
CA ALA A 186 7.05 22.58 -0.57
C ALA A 186 6.24 21.70 0.41
N ALA A 187 4.92 21.65 0.25
CA ALA A 187 4.07 20.76 1.05
C ALA A 187 4.34 19.27 0.73
N TYR A 188 4.45 18.94 -0.55
CA TYR A 188 4.79 17.59 -1.00
C TYR A 188 6.17 17.16 -0.48
N ASP A 189 7.16 18.02 -0.54
CA ASP A 189 8.53 17.76 -0.07
C ASP A 189 8.58 17.54 1.45
N LYS A 190 7.64 18.15 2.20
CA LYS A 190 7.41 17.94 3.63
C LYS A 190 6.53 16.74 3.97
N GLY A 191 6.18 15.90 2.99
CA GLY A 191 5.46 14.66 3.23
C GLY A 191 3.93 14.75 3.12
N ILE A 192 3.35 15.89 2.74
CA ILE A 192 1.90 15.98 2.50
C ILE A 192 1.53 15.13 1.29
N ARG A 193 0.58 14.21 1.49
CA ARG A 193 0.07 13.30 0.45
C ARG A 193 -1.45 13.33 0.32
N HIS A 194 -2.13 14.00 1.24
CA HIS A 194 -3.59 14.12 1.24
C HIS A 194 -4.00 15.58 1.47
N ALA A 195 -5.08 16.00 0.83
CA ALA A 195 -5.63 17.33 1.00
C ALA A 195 -7.17 17.32 0.94
N MET A 196 -7.77 18.32 1.56
CA MET A 196 -9.16 18.70 1.34
C MET A 196 -9.17 20.07 0.64
N LEU A 197 -9.76 20.16 -0.53
CA LEU A 197 -9.81 21.38 -1.32
C LEU A 197 -11.22 21.96 -1.28
N ARG A 198 -11.31 23.23 -0.91
CA ARG A 198 -12.60 23.91 -0.99
C ARG A 198 -12.87 24.32 -2.45
N ALA A 199 -13.95 23.76 -3.03
CA ALA A 199 -14.38 24.15 -4.38
C ALA A 199 -15.15 25.48 -4.40
N GLY A 200 -15.79 25.81 -3.30
CA GLY A 200 -16.55 27.05 -3.18
C GLY A 200 -17.22 27.22 -1.81
N TYR A 201 -18.06 28.24 -1.71
CA TYR A 201 -18.79 28.56 -0.48
C TYR A 201 -20.09 29.28 -0.79
N GLY A 202 -21.05 29.24 0.13
CA GLY A 202 -22.31 29.97 0.01
C GLY A 202 -23.42 29.16 -0.63
N ARG A 203 -24.38 29.82 -1.29
CA ARG A 203 -25.61 29.25 -1.82
C ARG A 203 -25.64 29.12 -3.35
N TYR A 204 -24.70 29.72 -4.04
CA TYR A 204 -24.72 29.83 -5.50
C TYR A 204 -23.48 29.21 -6.13
N SER A 205 -23.67 28.49 -7.23
CA SER A 205 -22.59 27.88 -8.01
C SER A 205 -21.55 28.87 -8.53
N SER A 206 -21.90 30.17 -8.62
CA SER A 206 -20.96 31.23 -8.97
C SER A 206 -19.96 31.58 -7.86
N GLN A 207 -20.18 31.10 -6.63
CA GLN A 207 -19.32 31.36 -5.47
C GLN A 207 -18.18 30.32 -5.38
N LYS A 208 -17.53 30.05 -6.51
CA LYS A 208 -16.36 29.18 -6.57
C LYS A 208 -15.18 29.76 -5.79
N ASP A 209 -14.35 28.87 -5.24
CA ASP A 209 -13.06 29.24 -4.68
C ASP A 209 -12.10 29.57 -5.83
N PRO A 210 -11.56 30.78 -5.92
CA PRO A 210 -10.72 31.19 -7.04
C PRO A 210 -9.38 30.45 -7.13
N GLN A 211 -8.97 29.74 -6.08
CA GLN A 211 -7.74 28.93 -6.06
C GLN A 211 -8.01 27.44 -6.33
N PHE A 212 -9.27 27.02 -6.40
CA PHE A 212 -9.62 25.60 -6.48
C PHE A 212 -8.98 24.89 -7.67
N GLU A 213 -9.18 25.41 -8.88
CA GLU A 213 -8.69 24.77 -10.12
C GLU A 213 -7.18 24.63 -10.11
N ARG A 214 -6.47 25.66 -9.64
CA ARG A 214 -5.02 25.63 -9.50
C ARG A 214 -4.58 24.61 -8.46
N ASN A 215 -5.21 24.61 -7.29
CA ASN A 215 -4.86 23.68 -6.21
C ASN A 215 -5.11 22.22 -6.66
N ALA A 216 -6.22 21.95 -7.34
CA ALA A 216 -6.51 20.63 -7.87
C ALA A 216 -5.49 20.18 -8.94
N ALA A 217 -5.10 21.08 -9.85
CA ALA A 217 -4.10 20.79 -10.87
C ALA A 217 -2.72 20.50 -10.23
N ASP A 218 -2.30 21.28 -9.22
CA ASP A 218 -1.04 21.05 -8.52
C ASP A 218 -1.07 19.73 -7.73
N CYS A 219 -2.16 19.40 -7.03
CA CYS A 219 -2.32 18.11 -6.35
C CYS A 219 -2.22 16.95 -7.34
N THR A 220 -2.91 17.04 -8.48
CA THR A 220 -2.86 16.00 -9.52
C THR A 220 -1.44 15.83 -10.06
N ARG A 221 -0.76 16.92 -10.39
CA ARG A 221 0.62 16.91 -10.91
C ARG A 221 1.60 16.26 -9.93
N LEU A 222 1.41 16.45 -8.62
CA LEU A 222 2.29 15.94 -7.56
C LEU A 222 1.85 14.58 -7.02
N GLY A 223 0.72 14.01 -7.47
CA GLY A 223 0.19 12.76 -6.94
C GLY A 223 -0.37 12.87 -5.52
N ILE A 224 -0.72 14.09 -5.07
CA ILE A 224 -1.41 14.32 -3.79
C ILE A 224 -2.87 13.93 -3.98
N GLN A 225 -3.34 12.98 -3.19
CA GLN A 225 -4.75 12.59 -3.17
C GLN A 225 -5.57 13.70 -2.51
N TYR A 226 -6.69 14.10 -3.12
CA TYR A 226 -7.50 15.13 -2.52
C TYR A 226 -9.00 14.82 -2.58
N GLY A 227 -9.69 15.20 -1.50
CA GLY A 227 -11.14 15.34 -1.46
C GLY A 227 -11.56 16.78 -1.78
N VAL A 228 -12.79 16.94 -2.17
CA VAL A 228 -13.36 18.25 -2.51
C VAL A 228 -14.58 18.52 -1.63
N TYR A 229 -14.71 19.75 -1.15
CA TYR A 229 -15.89 20.15 -0.40
C TYR A 229 -16.39 21.54 -0.80
N TRP A 230 -17.68 21.75 -0.57
CA TRP A 230 -18.34 23.05 -0.69
C TRP A 230 -18.83 23.48 0.68
N TYR A 231 -18.47 24.68 1.12
CA TYR A 231 -18.98 25.22 2.38
C TYR A 231 -20.37 25.84 2.15
N SER A 232 -21.40 25.03 2.31
CA SER A 232 -22.79 25.40 2.00
C SER A 232 -23.42 26.22 3.11
N TYR A 233 -24.15 27.27 2.72
CA TYR A 233 -25.11 28.01 3.57
C TYR A 233 -26.56 27.59 3.34
N ALA A 234 -26.77 26.51 2.64
CA ALA A 234 -28.10 25.95 2.43
C ALA A 234 -28.71 25.53 3.77
N SER A 235 -29.93 25.94 3.99
CA SER A 235 -30.72 25.62 5.19
C SER A 235 -31.62 24.41 5.00
N THR A 236 -31.76 23.95 3.75
CA THR A 236 -32.56 22.77 3.39
C THR A 236 -31.80 21.86 2.40
N PRO A 237 -32.15 20.56 2.34
CA PRO A 237 -31.59 19.66 1.33
C PRO A 237 -31.90 20.08 -0.12
N ALA A 238 -33.01 20.75 -0.34
CA ALA A 238 -33.39 21.23 -1.67
C ALA A 238 -32.48 22.37 -2.13
N GLU A 239 -32.15 23.31 -1.25
CA GLU A 239 -31.17 24.37 -1.53
C GLU A 239 -29.78 23.78 -1.75
N ALA A 240 -29.36 22.79 -0.98
CA ALA A 240 -28.03 22.15 -1.11
C ALA A 240 -27.83 21.42 -2.45
N ARG A 241 -28.93 20.98 -3.10
CA ARG A 241 -28.87 20.32 -4.43
C ARG A 241 -28.72 21.30 -5.59
N GLN A 242 -28.84 22.59 -5.34
CA GLN A 242 -28.76 23.66 -6.37
C GLN A 242 -27.36 24.30 -6.42
N ILE A 243 -26.45 23.89 -5.53
CA ILE A 243 -25.06 24.31 -5.44
C ILE A 243 -24.18 23.34 -6.20
#